data_26c4cfe470c4d4e4a02ff5f58579dabb
#
_entry.id   26c4cfe470c4d4e4a02ff5f58579dabb
#
_cell.length_a   1.000
_cell.length_b   1.000
_cell.length_c   1.000
_cell.angle_alpha   90.00
_cell.angle_beta   90.00
_cell.angle_gamma   90.00
#
_symmetry.space_group_name_H-M   'P 1'
#
loop_
_entity.id
_entity.type
_entity.pdbx_description
1 polymer ?
#
loop_
_entity_poly.entity_id
_entity_poly.type
_entity_poly.pdbx_seq_one_letter_code
_entity_poly.pdbx_strand_id
1 'polypeptide(L)'
;PKVYVNQQTLQASGFSEGALIRINSQQGSVMTLLGRDDGLRDGEAFMPMHWSDDFSSCSGVNRLVAPVTDAVSGQPQFKQTEVMPEAVKVKWHGLWVGQHEPDLEVSWWARRPLDAGECRRLTDETRTAEQIWFQLAQQGRWLRLPLKDGWLAVKLNQGRIIGLLLVSTTHQQVNIDLLAGLLGLPMSSTALSTTLEQALAGDSRMICSCFRISEKQIVDAISEQGISELSGLQSLLRCGTNCGTCVVELKKLLHKHTSSNDA
;
A
#
# COMPACT_ATOMS: atom_id res chain seq x y z
N PRO A 1 2.18 -6.54 5.77
CA PRO A 1 1.31 -7.72 5.79
C PRO A 1 -0.06 -7.39 5.22
N LYS A 2 -0.68 -8.40 4.58
CA LYS A 2 -2.07 -8.35 4.12
C LYS A 2 -2.70 -9.73 4.35
N VAL A 3 -3.98 -9.71 4.71
CA VAL A 3 -4.85 -10.88 4.60
C VAL A 3 -5.71 -10.68 3.34
N TYR A 4 -5.91 -11.74 2.60
CA TYR A 4 -6.68 -11.72 1.36
C TYR A 4 -7.97 -12.50 1.55
N VAL A 5 -9.06 -11.96 1.02
CA VAL A 5 -10.39 -12.60 0.92
C VAL A 5 -10.97 -12.30 -0.46
N ASN A 6 -11.98 -13.07 -0.90
CA ASN A 6 -12.64 -12.78 -2.15
C ASN A 6 -13.65 -11.63 -2.03
N GLN A 7 -14.18 -11.16 -3.18
CA GLN A 7 -15.13 -10.05 -3.26
C GLN A 7 -16.41 -10.32 -2.45
N GLN A 8 -16.93 -11.53 -2.45
CA GLN A 8 -18.17 -11.88 -1.73
C GLN A 8 -17.97 -11.83 -0.22
N THR A 9 -16.85 -12.34 0.29
CA THR A 9 -16.47 -12.25 1.70
C THR A 9 -16.26 -10.80 2.14
N LEU A 10 -15.63 -9.96 1.29
CA LEU A 10 -15.50 -8.52 1.54
C LEU A 10 -16.86 -7.86 1.71
N GLN A 11 -17.79 -8.10 0.78
CA GLN A 11 -19.13 -7.52 0.82
C GLN A 11 -19.92 -8.00 2.04
N ALA A 12 -19.86 -9.29 2.35
CA ALA A 12 -20.53 -9.86 3.51
C ALA A 12 -20.00 -9.34 4.85
N SER A 13 -18.70 -9.05 4.93
CA SER A 13 -18.06 -8.51 6.15
C SER A 13 -18.29 -7.01 6.37
N GLY A 14 -18.70 -6.27 5.34
CA GLY A 14 -18.84 -4.81 5.38
C GLY A 14 -17.50 -4.05 5.41
N PHE A 15 -16.37 -4.73 5.22
CA PHE A 15 -15.06 -4.10 5.16
C PHE A 15 -14.71 -3.66 3.73
N SER A 16 -13.83 -2.66 3.62
CA SER A 16 -13.28 -2.21 2.35
C SER A 16 -11.87 -2.77 2.12
N GLU A 17 -11.51 -2.99 0.87
CA GLU A 17 -10.12 -3.31 0.52
C GLU A 17 -9.19 -2.19 0.98
N GLY A 18 -8.03 -2.56 1.56
CA GLY A 18 -7.06 -1.63 2.15
C GLY A 18 -7.39 -1.22 3.58
N ALA A 19 -8.53 -1.60 4.15
CA ALA A 19 -8.84 -1.36 5.55
C ALA A 19 -7.84 -2.07 6.46
N LEU A 20 -7.47 -1.42 7.55
CA LEU A 20 -6.76 -2.08 8.65
C LEU A 20 -7.80 -2.82 9.49
N ILE A 21 -7.60 -4.11 9.67
CA ILE A 21 -8.46 -4.97 10.48
C ILE A 21 -7.64 -5.71 11.55
N ARG A 22 -8.29 -6.04 12.65
CA ARG A 22 -7.78 -7.00 13.62
C ARG A 22 -8.39 -8.37 13.32
N ILE A 23 -7.55 -9.38 13.27
CA ILE A 23 -7.96 -10.77 13.12
C ILE A 23 -7.73 -11.45 14.45
N ASN A 24 -8.76 -12.02 15.02
CA ASN A 24 -8.74 -12.71 16.31
C ASN A 24 -8.93 -14.22 16.10
N SER A 25 -8.19 -15.03 16.85
CA SER A 25 -8.39 -16.46 17.03
C SER A 25 -8.47 -16.77 18.52
N GLN A 26 -8.64 -18.04 18.85
CA GLN A 26 -8.54 -18.49 20.26
C GLN A 26 -7.15 -18.32 20.85
N GLN A 27 -6.10 -18.23 20.00
CA GLN A 27 -4.70 -18.17 20.43
C GLN A 27 -4.18 -16.74 20.57
N GLY A 28 -4.72 -15.81 19.81
CA GLY A 28 -4.27 -14.42 19.83
C GLY A 28 -4.87 -13.58 18.74
N SER A 29 -4.25 -12.41 18.51
CA SER A 29 -4.70 -11.47 17.49
C SER A 29 -3.53 -10.89 16.70
N VAL A 30 -3.82 -10.52 15.45
CA VAL A 30 -2.91 -9.78 14.57
C VAL A 30 -3.64 -8.61 13.92
N MET A 31 -2.91 -7.53 13.63
CA MET A 31 -3.42 -6.40 12.86
C MET A 31 -2.80 -6.42 11.46
N THR A 32 -3.62 -6.30 10.44
CA THR A 32 -3.18 -6.41 9.04
C THR A 32 -4.09 -5.64 8.11
N LEU A 33 -3.57 -5.29 6.93
CA LEU A 33 -4.41 -4.70 5.88
C LEU A 33 -5.22 -5.78 5.18
N LEU A 34 -6.41 -5.43 4.76
CA LEU A 34 -7.29 -6.31 3.98
C LEU A 34 -6.99 -6.15 2.48
N GLY A 35 -6.79 -7.26 1.81
CA GLY A 35 -6.60 -7.35 0.36
C GLY A 35 -7.69 -8.21 -0.28
N ARG A 36 -7.77 -8.16 -1.60
CA ARG A 36 -8.70 -8.96 -2.39
C ARG A 36 -7.96 -9.98 -3.25
N ASP A 37 -8.48 -11.22 -3.24
CA ASP A 37 -8.08 -12.30 -4.14
C ASP A 37 -9.31 -13.15 -4.47
N ASP A 38 -9.83 -13.01 -5.68
CA ASP A 38 -11.04 -13.72 -6.12
C ASP A 38 -10.81 -15.20 -6.44
N GLY A 39 -9.59 -15.71 -6.28
CA GLY A 39 -9.27 -17.13 -6.33
C GLY A 39 -9.60 -17.89 -5.04
N LEU A 40 -9.91 -17.18 -3.94
CA LEU A 40 -10.30 -17.79 -2.68
C LEU A 40 -11.80 -18.11 -2.66
N ARG A 41 -12.20 -19.08 -1.82
CA ARG A 41 -13.61 -19.43 -1.61
C ARG A 41 -14.28 -18.43 -0.68
N ASP A 42 -15.61 -18.45 -0.66
CA ASP A 42 -16.39 -17.64 0.28
C ASP A 42 -16.09 -18.05 1.72
N GLY A 43 -15.87 -17.05 2.58
CA GLY A 43 -15.53 -17.25 3.98
C GLY A 43 -14.08 -17.71 4.21
N GLU A 44 -13.28 -17.88 3.15
CA GLU A 44 -11.87 -18.26 3.24
C GLU A 44 -10.98 -17.02 3.26
N ALA A 45 -9.94 -17.04 4.09
CA ALA A 45 -8.93 -16.00 4.17
C ALA A 45 -7.53 -16.58 4.02
N PHE A 46 -6.66 -15.90 3.27
CA PHE A 46 -5.26 -16.26 3.10
C PHE A 46 -4.36 -15.16 3.64
N MET A 47 -3.41 -15.54 4.51
CA MET A 47 -2.40 -14.63 5.04
C MET A 47 -1.00 -15.24 4.85
N PRO A 48 -0.07 -14.54 4.15
CA PRO A 48 1.31 -15.00 3.99
C PRO A 48 2.01 -15.11 5.35
N MET A 49 2.79 -16.18 5.55
CA MET A 49 3.44 -16.49 6.83
C MET A 49 4.76 -15.74 7.09
N HIS A 50 5.30 -15.02 6.08
CA HIS A 50 6.67 -14.51 6.13
C HIS A 50 6.81 -13.11 6.75
N TRP A 51 5.81 -12.64 7.48
CA TRP A 51 5.86 -11.36 8.17
C TRP A 51 6.30 -11.56 9.62
N SER A 52 7.47 -11.02 9.95
CA SER A 52 7.99 -10.96 11.33
C SER A 52 7.78 -9.58 11.94
N ASP A 53 8.06 -9.47 13.23
CA ASP A 53 8.02 -8.20 13.96
C ASP A 53 9.06 -7.18 13.44
N ASP A 54 10.03 -7.62 12.60
CA ASP A 54 10.93 -6.72 11.87
C ASP A 54 10.24 -5.92 10.78
N PHE A 55 9.15 -6.41 10.22
CA PHE A 55 8.45 -5.80 9.09
C PHE A 55 7.11 -5.18 9.46
N SER A 56 6.54 -5.52 10.60
CA SER A 56 5.28 -4.94 11.04
C SER A 56 5.04 -5.19 12.53
N SER A 57 4.49 -4.21 13.21
CA SER A 57 3.95 -4.41 14.55
C SER A 57 2.74 -5.36 14.48
N CYS A 58 2.61 -6.24 15.47
CA CYS A 58 1.47 -7.16 15.62
C CYS A 58 1.16 -8.06 14.41
N SER A 59 2.19 -8.53 13.67
CA SER A 59 1.99 -9.19 12.39
C SER A 59 2.28 -10.71 12.35
N GLY A 60 2.83 -11.27 13.38
CA GLY A 60 3.18 -12.70 13.39
C GLY A 60 1.95 -13.58 13.24
N VAL A 61 1.64 -14.09 12.01
CA VAL A 61 0.47 -14.94 11.73
C VAL A 61 0.42 -16.19 12.62
N ASN A 62 1.58 -16.69 13.05
CA ASN A 62 1.69 -17.82 13.98
C ASN A 62 1.03 -17.55 15.34
N ARG A 63 0.78 -16.28 15.70
CA ARG A 63 0.02 -15.92 16.91
C ARG A 63 -1.44 -16.36 16.85
N LEU A 64 -1.96 -16.61 15.63
CA LEU A 64 -3.33 -17.06 15.41
C LEU A 64 -3.46 -18.58 15.45
N VAL A 65 -2.37 -19.30 15.19
CA VAL A 65 -2.39 -20.75 14.94
C VAL A 65 -2.31 -21.53 16.25
N ALA A 66 -3.18 -22.54 16.39
CA ALA A 66 -3.12 -23.43 17.54
C ALA A 66 -1.82 -24.28 17.52
N PRO A 67 -1.18 -24.53 18.67
CA PRO A 67 0.05 -25.31 18.76
C PRO A 67 -0.23 -26.82 18.61
N VAL A 68 -0.88 -27.21 17.52
CA VAL A 68 -1.20 -28.59 17.18
C VAL A 68 -0.17 -29.13 16.20
N THR A 69 0.38 -30.28 16.51
CA THR A 69 1.33 -30.98 15.65
C THR A 69 0.76 -32.36 15.24
N ASP A 70 1.13 -32.79 14.05
CA ASP A 70 0.86 -34.18 13.62
C ASP A 70 1.58 -35.17 14.53
N ALA A 71 0.84 -36.17 15.02
CA ALA A 71 1.36 -37.13 16.00
C ALA A 71 2.50 -38.00 15.46
N VAL A 72 2.64 -38.18 14.16
CA VAL A 72 3.63 -39.02 13.52
C VAL A 72 4.84 -38.24 13.05
N SER A 73 4.60 -37.15 12.31
CA SER A 73 5.67 -36.36 11.73
C SER A 73 6.17 -35.19 12.60
N GLY A 74 5.43 -34.82 13.64
CA GLY A 74 5.71 -33.67 14.48
C GLY A 74 5.51 -32.33 13.74
N GLN A 75 4.97 -32.31 12.52
CA GLN A 75 4.76 -31.12 11.75
C GLN A 75 3.61 -30.26 12.34
N PRO A 76 3.82 -28.95 12.50
CA PRO A 76 2.77 -28.07 12.97
C PRO A 76 1.69 -27.87 11.90
N GLN A 77 0.44 -27.76 12.36
CA GLN A 77 -0.71 -27.51 11.50
C GLN A 77 -0.87 -26.01 11.25
N PHE A 78 -0.38 -25.50 10.12
CA PHE A 78 -0.45 -24.08 9.80
C PHE A 78 -1.65 -23.65 8.96
N LYS A 79 -2.49 -24.59 8.49
CA LYS A 79 -3.35 -24.32 7.33
C LYS A 79 -4.84 -24.19 7.63
N GLN A 80 -5.28 -24.35 8.86
CA GLN A 80 -6.70 -24.23 9.20
C GLN A 80 -6.84 -23.62 10.58
N THR A 81 -7.18 -22.35 10.62
CA THR A 81 -7.44 -21.63 11.86
C THR A 81 -8.73 -20.83 11.69
N GLU A 82 -9.69 -21.05 12.56
CA GLU A 82 -10.87 -20.19 12.63
C GLU A 82 -10.50 -18.83 13.15
N VAL A 83 -10.92 -17.80 12.43
CA VAL A 83 -10.59 -16.41 12.77
C VAL A 83 -11.84 -15.52 12.66
N MET A 84 -11.88 -14.48 13.49
CA MET A 84 -12.90 -13.45 13.47
C MET A 84 -12.28 -12.10 13.15
N PRO A 85 -12.69 -11.44 12.06
CA PRO A 85 -12.22 -10.10 11.74
C PRO A 85 -12.98 -9.06 12.58
N GLU A 86 -12.24 -8.01 12.98
CA GLU A 86 -12.76 -6.86 13.71
C GLU A 86 -12.27 -5.56 13.07
N ALA A 87 -13.15 -4.56 12.97
CA ALA A 87 -12.80 -3.24 12.45
C ALA A 87 -11.87 -2.51 13.41
N VAL A 88 -10.77 -1.98 12.91
CA VAL A 88 -9.88 -1.10 13.67
C VAL A 88 -10.24 0.36 13.36
N LYS A 89 -10.61 1.13 14.38
CA LYS A 89 -10.92 2.55 14.24
C LYS A 89 -9.64 3.38 14.38
N VAL A 90 -9.04 3.74 13.27
CA VAL A 90 -7.85 4.59 13.26
C VAL A 90 -8.22 6.07 13.20
N LYS A 91 -7.41 6.93 13.81
CA LYS A 91 -7.57 8.39 13.78
C LYS A 91 -7.01 9.00 12.49
N TRP A 92 -6.00 8.36 11.90
CA TRP A 92 -5.35 8.77 10.67
C TRP A 92 -4.57 7.61 10.04
N HIS A 93 -4.27 7.76 8.76
CA HIS A 93 -3.36 6.90 8.00
C HIS A 93 -2.11 7.68 7.65
N GLY A 94 -0.94 7.08 7.84
CA GLY A 94 0.35 7.65 7.50
C GLY A 94 1.14 6.81 6.51
N LEU A 95 1.92 7.49 5.68
CA LEU A 95 2.94 6.89 4.85
C LEU A 95 4.25 7.64 5.05
N TRP A 96 5.20 6.98 5.65
CA TRP A 96 6.58 7.44 5.77
C TRP A 96 7.42 6.90 4.62
N VAL A 97 8.24 7.77 4.01
CA VAL A 97 9.31 7.42 3.09
C VAL A 97 10.55 8.18 3.54
N GLY A 98 11.59 7.49 3.98
CA GLY A 98 12.76 8.17 4.56
C GLY A 98 13.99 7.28 4.61
N GLN A 99 15.15 7.94 4.81
CA GLN A 99 16.44 7.27 4.93
C GLN A 99 16.56 6.42 6.20
N HIS A 100 15.84 6.80 7.25
CA HIS A 100 15.82 6.14 8.54
C HIS A 100 14.41 6.04 9.06
N GLU A 101 14.21 5.21 10.07
CA GLU A 101 12.98 5.10 10.83
C GLU A 101 12.51 6.47 11.35
N PRO A 102 11.22 6.80 11.28
CA PRO A 102 10.69 7.97 11.93
C PRO A 102 10.70 7.75 13.44
N ASP A 103 11.15 8.76 14.21
CA ASP A 103 11.05 8.75 15.67
C ASP A 103 9.60 9.04 16.08
N LEU A 104 8.75 8.04 15.86
CA LEU A 104 7.31 8.14 16.05
C LEU A 104 6.74 6.79 16.50
N GLU A 105 6.32 6.72 17.75
CA GLU A 105 5.52 5.60 18.23
C GLU A 105 4.10 5.69 17.65
N VAL A 106 3.54 4.57 17.20
CA VAL A 106 2.20 4.47 16.63
C VAL A 106 1.54 3.15 17.02
N SER A 107 0.21 3.08 16.95
CA SER A 107 -0.53 1.87 17.31
C SER A 107 -0.23 0.71 16.34
N TRP A 108 0.03 1.00 15.08
CA TRP A 108 0.40 -0.01 14.09
C TRP A 108 1.32 0.56 13.01
N TRP A 109 2.27 -0.24 12.58
CA TRP A 109 3.12 0.05 11.44
C TRP A 109 3.46 -1.21 10.65
N ALA A 110 3.73 -1.01 9.35
CA ALA A 110 4.34 -2.01 8.48
C ALA A 110 5.38 -1.35 7.57
N ARG A 111 6.56 -1.95 7.42
CA ARG A 111 7.66 -1.41 6.64
C ARG A 111 7.99 -2.23 5.41
N ARG A 112 8.55 -1.56 4.43
CA ARG A 112 9.17 -2.13 3.23
C ARG A 112 10.52 -1.45 3.01
N PRO A 113 11.64 -2.20 2.87
CA PRO A 113 12.92 -1.63 2.47
C PRO A 113 12.82 -0.99 1.09
N LEU A 114 13.60 0.08 0.88
CA LEU A 114 13.81 0.77 -0.39
C LEU A 114 15.32 0.90 -0.63
N ASP A 115 15.76 1.14 -1.87
CA ASP A 115 17.18 1.29 -2.21
C ASP A 115 17.84 2.46 -1.44
N ALA A 116 17.09 3.54 -1.20
CA ALA A 116 17.57 4.74 -0.50
C ALA A 116 17.02 4.91 0.93
N GLY A 117 16.54 3.84 1.56
CA GLY A 117 15.95 3.91 2.90
C GLY A 117 14.80 2.93 3.12
N GLU A 118 13.69 3.42 3.64
CA GLU A 118 12.52 2.58 3.90
C GLU A 118 11.20 3.33 3.67
N CYS A 119 10.16 2.56 3.41
CA CYS A 119 8.78 3.01 3.45
C CYS A 119 8.06 2.35 4.60
N ARG A 120 7.30 3.14 5.40
CA ARG A 120 6.41 2.61 6.44
C ARG A 120 4.99 3.12 6.26
N ARG A 121 4.04 2.21 6.34
CA ARG A 121 2.64 2.56 6.60
C ARG A 121 2.45 2.64 8.10
N LEU A 122 1.75 3.66 8.54
CA LEU A 122 1.56 3.99 9.96
C LEU A 122 0.08 4.25 10.22
N THR A 123 -0.41 3.87 11.39
CA THR A 123 -1.74 4.30 11.86
C THR A 123 -1.73 4.46 13.37
N ASP A 124 -2.61 5.33 13.88
CA ASP A 124 -2.78 5.48 15.32
C ASP A 124 -4.28 5.47 15.66
N GLU A 125 -4.63 4.71 16.71
CA GLU A 125 -6.00 4.59 17.22
C GLU A 125 -6.31 5.68 18.25
N THR A 126 -5.30 6.28 18.88
CA THR A 126 -5.43 7.15 20.04
C THR A 126 -5.16 8.61 19.74
N ARG A 127 -4.02 8.93 19.10
CA ARG A 127 -3.57 10.29 18.85
C ARG A 127 -4.12 10.81 17.52
N THR A 128 -4.47 12.09 17.50
CA THR A 128 -4.88 12.77 16.28
C THR A 128 -3.68 13.13 15.40
N ALA A 129 -3.93 13.42 14.12
CA ALA A 129 -2.90 13.88 13.19
C ALA A 129 -2.18 15.15 13.65
N GLU A 130 -2.89 16.06 14.35
CA GLU A 130 -2.29 17.28 14.92
C GLU A 130 -1.38 16.98 16.11
N GLN A 131 -1.74 16.05 16.97
CA GLN A 131 -0.87 15.62 18.07
C GLN A 131 0.43 15.01 17.56
N ILE A 132 0.35 14.22 16.49
CA ILE A 132 1.53 13.69 15.80
C ILE A 132 2.39 14.81 15.23
N TRP A 133 1.78 15.81 14.58
CA TRP A 133 2.53 16.96 14.07
C TRP A 133 3.27 17.72 15.19
N PHE A 134 2.62 17.99 16.31
CA PHE A 134 3.24 18.66 17.45
C PHE A 134 4.44 17.90 18.01
N GLN A 135 4.37 16.57 18.06
CA GLN A 135 5.50 15.74 18.48
C GLN A 135 6.67 15.86 17.47
N LEU A 136 6.40 15.71 16.19
CA LEU A 136 7.42 15.76 15.12
C LEU A 136 8.10 17.14 15.04
N ALA A 137 7.35 18.22 15.19
CA ALA A 137 7.87 19.58 15.10
C ALA A 137 8.93 19.89 16.17
N GLN A 138 8.98 19.12 17.27
CA GLN A 138 9.98 19.24 18.34
C GLN A 138 11.27 18.43 18.04
N GLN A 139 11.26 17.57 17.00
CA GLN A 139 12.32 16.59 16.73
C GLN A 139 13.20 16.97 15.53
N GLY A 140 13.51 18.26 15.36
CA GLY A 140 14.36 18.71 14.27
C GLY A 140 13.66 19.63 13.28
N ARG A 141 14.23 19.76 12.08
CA ARG A 141 13.70 20.68 11.07
C ARG A 141 12.69 19.97 10.15
N TRP A 142 11.43 20.34 10.33
CA TRP A 142 10.31 19.86 9.54
C TRP A 142 9.62 21.03 8.82
N LEU A 143 9.11 20.75 7.61
CA LEU A 143 8.18 21.60 6.90
C LEU A 143 6.85 20.87 6.74
N ARG A 144 5.73 21.57 6.98
CA ARG A 144 4.39 21.01 6.81
C ARG A 144 3.71 21.69 5.63
N LEU A 145 3.20 20.89 4.71
CA LEU A 145 2.43 21.30 3.56
C LEU A 145 0.99 20.80 3.73
N PRO A 146 -0.02 21.66 3.69
CA PRO A 146 -1.42 21.24 3.79
C PRO A 146 -1.83 20.48 2.54
N LEU A 147 -2.65 19.45 2.71
CA LEU A 147 -3.32 18.71 1.64
C LEU A 147 -4.82 18.74 1.89
N LYS A 148 -5.62 18.37 0.87
CA LYS A 148 -7.09 18.38 0.95
C LYS A 148 -7.61 17.55 2.13
N ASP A 149 -7.03 16.36 2.36
CA ASP A 149 -7.49 15.39 3.37
C ASP A 149 -6.42 15.11 4.43
N GLY A 150 -5.53 16.08 4.71
CA GLY A 150 -4.45 15.90 5.68
C GLY A 150 -3.27 16.82 5.44
N TRP A 151 -2.06 16.30 5.56
CA TRP A 151 -0.85 17.07 5.34
C TRP A 151 0.34 16.17 4.94
N LEU A 152 1.34 16.79 4.30
CA LEU A 152 2.66 16.22 4.05
C LEU A 152 3.68 16.96 4.93
N ALA A 153 4.46 16.21 5.70
CA ALA A 153 5.61 16.75 6.41
C ALA A 153 6.91 16.30 5.73
N VAL A 154 7.84 17.23 5.55
CA VAL A 154 9.15 17.01 4.96
C VAL A 154 10.20 17.19 6.04
N LYS A 155 10.97 16.15 6.33
CA LYS A 155 12.11 16.18 7.28
C LYS A 155 13.37 16.60 6.54
N LEU A 156 14.04 17.61 7.04
CA LEU A 156 15.24 18.16 6.42
C LEU A 156 16.48 17.97 7.29
N ASN A 157 17.60 17.64 6.64
CA ASN A 157 18.93 17.71 7.22
C ASN A 157 19.84 18.47 6.27
N GLN A 158 20.49 19.53 6.74
CA GLN A 158 21.38 20.41 5.95
C GLN A 158 20.73 20.89 4.63
N GLY A 159 19.41 21.18 4.66
CA GLY A 159 18.65 21.63 3.49
C GLY A 159 18.27 20.52 2.49
N ARG A 160 18.59 19.26 2.78
CA ARG A 160 18.24 18.10 1.96
C ARG A 160 17.09 17.32 2.58
N ILE A 161 16.26 16.73 1.75
CA ILE A 161 15.12 15.89 2.16
C ILE A 161 15.67 14.55 2.65
N ILE A 162 15.41 14.21 3.93
CA ILE A 162 15.78 12.92 4.51
C ILE A 162 14.56 12.07 4.86
N GLY A 163 13.36 12.63 4.74
CA GLY A 163 12.13 11.91 4.99
C GLY A 163 10.89 12.72 4.62
N LEU A 164 9.84 11.99 4.26
CA LEU A 164 8.53 12.48 3.86
C LEU A 164 7.49 11.71 4.66
N LEU A 165 6.61 12.38 5.39
CA LEU A 165 5.49 11.77 6.09
C LEU A 165 4.18 12.36 5.56
N LEU A 166 3.44 11.56 4.82
CA LEU A 166 2.08 11.86 4.41
C LEU A 166 1.12 11.38 5.51
N VAL A 167 0.23 12.24 5.97
CA VAL A 167 -0.83 11.90 6.91
C VAL A 167 -2.17 12.32 6.33
N SER A 168 -3.15 11.42 6.37
CA SER A 168 -4.49 11.65 5.82
C SER A 168 -5.57 10.94 6.65
N THR A 169 -6.82 11.39 6.49
CA THR A 169 -7.99 10.76 7.13
C THR A 169 -8.37 9.44 6.49
N THR A 170 -7.99 9.23 5.23
CA THR A 170 -8.27 8.01 4.46
C THR A 170 -6.96 7.40 3.95
N HIS A 171 -7.00 6.12 3.65
CA HIS A 171 -5.86 5.45 3.04
C HIS A 171 -5.59 6.03 1.64
N GLN A 172 -4.44 6.68 1.49
CA GLN A 172 -4.00 7.24 0.20
C GLN A 172 -3.18 6.23 -0.60
N GLN A 173 -3.48 6.11 -1.88
CA GLN A 173 -2.61 5.44 -2.82
C GLN A 173 -1.64 6.49 -3.38
N VAL A 174 -0.35 6.29 -3.17
CA VAL A 174 0.70 7.20 -3.64
C VAL A 174 1.81 6.40 -4.31
N ASN A 175 2.48 7.03 -5.26
CA ASN A 175 3.66 6.45 -5.89
C ASN A 175 4.88 6.56 -4.96
N ILE A 176 5.18 5.45 -4.27
CA ILE A 176 6.26 5.40 -3.28
C ILE A 176 7.63 5.57 -3.94
N ASP A 177 7.82 5.08 -5.16
CA ASP A 177 9.11 5.16 -5.87
C ASP A 177 9.42 6.61 -6.27
N LEU A 178 8.40 7.40 -6.65
CA LEU A 178 8.55 8.84 -6.87
C LEU A 178 8.89 9.59 -5.58
N LEU A 179 8.23 9.26 -4.46
CA LEU A 179 8.58 9.85 -3.16
C LEU A 179 10.00 9.47 -2.73
N ALA A 180 10.41 8.24 -2.92
CA ALA A 180 11.76 7.78 -2.62
C ALA A 180 12.82 8.52 -3.47
N GLY A 181 12.52 8.82 -4.72
CA GLY A 181 13.37 9.61 -5.60
C GLY A 181 13.63 11.05 -5.14
N LEU A 182 12.83 11.55 -4.20
CA LEU A 182 13.02 12.88 -3.59
C LEU A 182 14.04 12.87 -2.45
N LEU A 183 14.37 11.71 -1.88
CA LEU A 183 15.33 11.60 -0.79
C LEU A 183 16.73 12.05 -1.23
N GLY A 184 17.37 12.88 -0.43
CA GLY A 184 18.66 13.45 -0.71
C GLY A 184 18.66 14.69 -1.62
N LEU A 185 17.53 15.03 -2.27
CA LEU A 185 17.43 16.26 -3.06
C LEU A 185 17.38 17.50 -2.16
N PRO A 186 17.93 18.64 -2.61
CA PRO A 186 17.78 19.89 -1.92
C PRO A 186 16.31 20.36 -1.97
N MET A 187 15.83 20.96 -0.89
CA MET A 187 14.46 21.50 -0.82
C MET A 187 14.14 22.57 -1.88
N SER A 188 15.15 23.22 -2.39
CA SER A 188 15.06 24.24 -3.48
C SER A 188 14.96 23.63 -4.88
N SER A 189 14.91 22.29 -5.01
CA SER A 189 14.81 21.63 -6.32
C SER A 189 13.48 21.97 -6.99
N THR A 190 13.53 22.47 -8.22
CA THR A 190 12.34 22.77 -9.04
C THR A 190 11.52 21.51 -9.38
N ALA A 191 12.19 20.35 -9.37
CA ALA A 191 11.52 19.08 -9.60
C ALA A 191 10.61 18.65 -8.43
N LEU A 192 10.77 19.25 -7.24
CA LEU A 192 10.07 18.80 -6.03
C LEU A 192 8.55 18.91 -6.17
N SER A 193 8.01 20.04 -6.59
CA SER A 193 6.56 20.27 -6.71
C SER A 193 5.93 19.32 -7.71
N THR A 194 6.50 19.21 -8.90
CA THR A 194 6.01 18.33 -9.97
C THR A 194 6.06 16.85 -9.55
N THR A 195 7.16 16.42 -8.94
CA THR A 195 7.30 15.02 -8.47
C THR A 195 6.34 14.72 -7.31
N LEU A 196 6.13 15.66 -6.39
CA LEU A 196 5.16 15.50 -5.32
C LEU A 196 3.73 15.42 -5.86
N GLU A 197 3.34 16.28 -6.79
CA GLU A 197 2.02 16.24 -7.42
C GLU A 197 1.81 14.88 -8.13
N GLN A 198 2.78 14.42 -8.90
CA GLN A 198 2.72 13.11 -9.55
C GLN A 198 2.64 11.95 -8.55
N ALA A 199 3.43 11.99 -7.48
CA ALA A 199 3.41 10.97 -6.45
C ALA A 199 2.08 10.92 -5.71
N LEU A 200 1.49 12.08 -5.39
CA LEU A 200 0.23 12.22 -4.66
C LEU A 200 -1.00 11.99 -5.55
N ALA A 201 -0.88 12.12 -6.87
CA ALA A 201 -1.96 11.76 -7.81
C ALA A 201 -2.34 10.27 -7.74
N GLY A 202 -1.54 9.49 -7.05
CA GLY A 202 -1.74 8.07 -6.78
C GLY A 202 -1.21 7.17 -7.89
N ASP A 203 -0.75 6.00 -7.48
CA ASP A 203 -0.51 4.91 -8.42
C ASP A 203 -1.86 4.27 -8.74
N SER A 204 -2.26 4.38 -9.98
CA SER A 204 -3.24 3.45 -10.48
C SER A 204 -2.62 2.04 -10.46
N ARG A 205 -3.46 1.03 -10.26
CA ARG A 205 -3.07 -0.39 -10.17
C ARG A 205 -1.98 -0.73 -11.19
N MET A 206 -0.88 -1.35 -10.74
CA MET A 206 0.19 -1.82 -11.61
C MET A 206 -0.31 -2.99 -12.46
N ILE A 207 -0.35 -2.80 -13.77
CA ILE A 207 -0.80 -3.83 -14.74
C ILE A 207 0.40 -4.61 -15.31
N CYS A 208 1.44 -3.92 -15.72
CA CYS A 208 2.64 -4.55 -16.25
C CYS A 208 3.83 -4.39 -15.29
N SER A 209 4.13 -5.43 -14.51
CA SER A 209 5.24 -5.42 -13.56
C SER A 209 6.61 -5.36 -14.23
N CYS A 210 6.76 -5.94 -15.44
CA CYS A 210 8.03 -5.96 -16.17
C CYS A 210 8.50 -4.56 -16.59
N PHE A 211 7.56 -3.71 -17.01
CA PHE A 211 7.83 -2.36 -17.50
C PHE A 211 7.27 -1.28 -16.58
N ARG A 212 6.74 -1.67 -15.39
CA ARG A 212 6.18 -0.78 -14.39
C ARG A 212 5.08 0.15 -14.95
N ILE A 213 4.20 -0.41 -15.78
CA ILE A 213 3.09 0.34 -16.39
C ILE A 213 1.84 0.18 -15.55
N SER A 214 1.28 1.31 -15.14
CA SER A 214 0.06 1.39 -14.34
C SER A 214 -1.20 1.39 -15.22
N GLU A 215 -2.35 1.07 -14.63
CA GLU A 215 -3.66 1.16 -15.28
C GLU A 215 -3.91 2.56 -15.83
N LYS A 216 -3.57 3.61 -15.06
CA LYS A 216 -3.72 5.00 -15.49
C LYS A 216 -2.94 5.29 -16.76
N GLN A 217 -1.66 4.91 -16.84
CA GLN A 217 -0.83 5.11 -18.03
C GLN A 217 -1.42 4.40 -19.26
N ILE A 218 -2.03 3.22 -19.06
CA ILE A 218 -2.69 2.47 -20.14
C ILE A 218 -3.96 3.20 -20.57
N VAL A 219 -4.79 3.63 -19.63
CA VAL A 219 -6.03 4.36 -19.89
C VAL A 219 -5.75 5.72 -20.55
N ASP A 220 -4.75 6.47 -20.06
CA ASP A 220 -4.31 7.73 -20.66
C ASP A 220 -3.85 7.49 -22.13
N ALA A 221 -3.06 6.43 -22.37
CA ALA A 221 -2.63 6.07 -23.74
C ALA A 221 -3.79 5.71 -24.66
N ILE A 222 -4.80 4.97 -24.15
CA ILE A 222 -6.02 4.66 -24.92
C ILE A 222 -6.79 5.93 -25.25
N SER A 223 -7.01 6.80 -24.23
CA SER A 223 -7.89 7.97 -24.37
C SER A 223 -7.23 9.12 -25.13
N GLU A 224 -5.96 9.42 -24.86
CA GLU A 224 -5.26 10.59 -25.42
C GLU A 224 -4.69 10.32 -26.81
N GLN A 225 -4.27 9.06 -27.07
CA GLN A 225 -3.65 8.66 -28.35
C GLN A 225 -4.54 7.80 -29.23
N GLY A 226 -5.79 7.56 -28.81
CA GLY A 226 -6.76 6.80 -29.60
C GLY A 226 -6.38 5.34 -29.85
N ILE A 227 -5.60 4.74 -28.94
CA ILE A 227 -5.16 3.35 -29.10
C ILE A 227 -6.33 2.42 -28.86
N SER A 228 -6.72 1.66 -29.88
CA SER A 228 -7.81 0.69 -29.85
C SER A 228 -7.35 -0.78 -29.87
N GLU A 229 -6.07 -1.02 -30.12
CA GLU A 229 -5.52 -2.36 -30.26
C GLU A 229 -4.34 -2.63 -29.31
N LEU A 230 -4.16 -3.90 -28.95
CA LEU A 230 -3.07 -4.34 -28.08
C LEU A 230 -1.68 -4.00 -28.66
N SER A 231 -1.53 -4.12 -29.98
CA SER A 231 -0.31 -3.78 -30.70
C SER A 231 0.13 -2.33 -30.49
N GLY A 232 -0.82 -1.39 -30.43
CA GLY A 232 -0.57 0.01 -30.13
C GLY A 232 -0.01 0.22 -28.72
N LEU A 233 -0.63 -0.40 -27.71
CA LEU A 233 -0.13 -0.37 -26.33
C LEU A 233 1.27 -1.01 -26.20
N GLN A 234 1.50 -2.11 -26.90
CA GLN A 234 2.80 -2.79 -26.93
C GLN A 234 3.90 -1.93 -27.55
N SER A 235 3.58 -1.23 -28.62
CA SER A 235 4.52 -0.33 -29.31
C SER A 235 4.86 0.89 -28.46
N LEU A 236 3.87 1.49 -27.82
CA LEU A 236 4.03 2.70 -27.03
C LEU A 236 4.63 2.45 -25.65
N LEU A 237 4.05 1.51 -24.89
CA LEU A 237 4.36 1.28 -23.47
C LEU A 237 5.18 0.02 -23.23
N ARG A 238 5.44 -0.79 -24.26
CA ARG A 238 6.10 -2.10 -24.19
C ARG A 238 5.42 -3.12 -23.26
N CYS A 239 4.24 -2.80 -22.73
CA CYS A 239 3.50 -3.69 -21.84
C CYS A 239 3.01 -4.94 -22.63
N GLY A 240 3.10 -6.12 -22.00
CA GLY A 240 2.73 -7.40 -22.63
C GLY A 240 3.79 -8.01 -23.56
N THR A 241 4.94 -7.34 -23.78
CA THR A 241 5.97 -7.83 -24.71
C THR A 241 7.04 -8.70 -24.07
N ASN A 242 7.09 -8.78 -22.72
CA ASN A 242 8.07 -9.60 -22.01
C ASN A 242 7.43 -10.91 -21.50
N CYS A 243 6.93 -10.95 -20.26
CA CYS A 243 6.35 -12.18 -19.71
C CYS A 243 4.93 -12.49 -20.19
N GLY A 244 4.22 -11.52 -20.78
CA GLY A 244 2.86 -11.68 -21.31
C GLY A 244 1.74 -11.77 -20.28
N THR A 245 2.04 -11.84 -18.97
CA THR A 245 1.04 -12.05 -17.91
C THR A 245 -0.04 -10.97 -17.88
N CYS A 246 0.31 -9.72 -18.22
CA CYS A 246 -0.61 -8.59 -18.23
C CYS A 246 -1.53 -8.53 -19.47
N VAL A 247 -1.31 -9.33 -20.50
CA VAL A 247 -2.03 -9.24 -21.78
C VAL A 247 -3.55 -9.38 -21.62
N VAL A 248 -4.00 -10.27 -20.72
CA VAL A 248 -5.43 -10.46 -20.45
C VAL A 248 -6.05 -9.18 -19.91
N GLU A 249 -5.38 -8.51 -18.97
CA GLU A 249 -5.85 -7.28 -18.37
C GLU A 249 -5.80 -6.10 -19.35
N LEU A 250 -4.74 -6.02 -20.18
CA LEU A 250 -4.64 -5.01 -21.25
C LEU A 250 -5.82 -5.09 -22.22
N LYS A 251 -6.23 -6.30 -22.63
CA LYS A 251 -7.40 -6.50 -23.49
C LYS A 251 -8.70 -6.08 -22.83
N LYS A 252 -8.87 -6.34 -21.51
CA LYS A 252 -10.05 -5.87 -20.77
C LYS A 252 -10.12 -4.34 -20.72
N LEU A 253 -8.99 -3.67 -20.46
CA LEU A 253 -8.92 -2.21 -20.43
C LEU A 253 -9.20 -1.60 -21.80
N LEU A 254 -8.63 -2.15 -22.87
CA LEU A 254 -8.96 -1.73 -24.23
C LEU A 254 -10.46 -1.85 -24.49
N HIS A 255 -11.06 -3.02 -24.27
CA HIS A 255 -12.50 -3.22 -24.48
C HIS A 255 -13.36 -2.24 -23.68
N LYS A 256 -13.01 -2.02 -22.41
CA LYS A 256 -13.76 -1.12 -21.52
C LYS A 256 -13.72 0.35 -21.97
N HIS A 257 -12.58 0.83 -22.47
CA HIS A 257 -12.37 2.25 -22.76
C HIS A 257 -12.55 2.59 -24.25
N THR A 258 -12.53 1.62 -25.17
CA THR A 258 -12.91 1.84 -26.58
C THR A 258 -14.42 1.77 -26.79
N SER A 259 -15.14 0.89 -26.07
CA SER A 259 -16.60 0.79 -26.16
C SER A 259 -17.37 1.99 -25.60
N SER A 260 -16.70 2.90 -24.85
CA SER A 260 -17.31 4.10 -24.28
C SER A 260 -17.26 5.33 -25.20
N ASN A 261 -16.60 5.24 -26.37
CA ASN A 261 -16.48 6.34 -27.33
C ASN A 261 -17.48 6.24 -28.49
N ASP A 262 -18.30 5.20 -28.54
CA ASP A 262 -19.32 4.99 -29.61
C ASP A 262 -20.76 5.29 -29.14
N ALA A 263 -20.96 6.06 -28.05
CA ALA A 263 -22.27 6.44 -27.53
C ALA A 263 -22.50 7.96 -27.55
#